data_fb272566fb6566d5bc92cd31bb604605
#
_entry.id   fb272566fb6566d5bc92cd31bb604605
#
_cell.length_a   1.000
_cell.length_b   1.000
_cell.length_c   1.000
_cell.angle_alpha   90.00
_cell.angle_beta   90.00
_cell.angle_gamma   90.00
#
_symmetry.space_group_name_H-M   'P 1'
#
loop_
_entity.id
_entity.type
_entity.pdbx_description
1 polymer ?
#
loop_
_entity_poly.entity_id
_entity_poly.type
_entity_poly.pdbx_seq_one_letter_code
_entity_poly.pdbx_strand_id
1 'polypeptide(L)'
;MESDRWTAFRSHVSINSFYCNPGIDGAHEKGGVEGQIGWFRRNHLVPVPKVTSLAELNAMVERWDEEDDARRIMQRALTIGEMFAVERPLLVPLPEEDFETGLVSSLRVNRYSQVSVRTNHYSVPVRLIGRLVRVVLHASELVVYDAHKEVARHERLIAKGGSRLVLDHYLEALVRKPGALPGATALDQARSAGKFTPVHDAWWQAACTAHGDAEGTRALIAVLLLQRKIWSTSMSWQGSRPRCGPAR
;
A
#
# COMPACT_ATOMS: atom_id res chain seq x y z
N MET A 1 18.89 -12.04 -17.82
CA MET A 1 18.60 -12.73 -16.53
C MET A 1 17.25 -12.22 -16.05
N GLU A 2 16.32 -13.09 -15.74
CA GLU A 2 15.02 -12.72 -15.18
C GLU A 2 15.19 -12.20 -13.73
N SER A 3 14.35 -11.27 -13.31
CA SER A 3 14.31 -10.88 -11.89
C SER A 3 13.56 -11.94 -11.07
N ASP A 4 13.97 -12.14 -9.82
CA ASP A 4 13.32 -13.10 -8.90
C ASP A 4 11.81 -12.80 -8.77
N ARG A 5 11.45 -11.53 -8.82
CA ARG A 5 10.05 -11.10 -8.73
C ARG A 5 9.23 -11.49 -9.96
N TRP A 6 9.81 -11.40 -11.16
CA TRP A 6 9.16 -11.84 -12.39
C TRP A 6 8.98 -13.35 -12.40
N THR A 7 10.00 -14.08 -11.97
CA THR A 7 9.95 -15.55 -11.83
C THR A 7 8.85 -15.96 -10.82
N ALA A 8 8.78 -15.27 -9.66
CA ALA A 8 7.76 -15.52 -8.66
C ALA A 8 6.34 -15.22 -9.19
N PHE A 9 6.16 -14.11 -9.92
CA PHE A 9 4.88 -13.77 -10.54
C PHE A 9 4.43 -14.83 -11.55
N ARG A 10 5.31 -15.24 -12.47
CA ARG A 10 5.00 -16.29 -13.43
C ARG A 10 4.60 -17.61 -12.77
N SER A 11 5.35 -17.98 -11.74
CA SER A 11 5.06 -19.19 -10.96
C SER A 11 3.70 -19.10 -10.26
N HIS A 12 3.36 -17.92 -9.71
CA HIS A 12 2.09 -17.69 -9.04
C HIS A 12 0.89 -17.82 -10.00
N VAL A 13 0.98 -17.18 -11.17
CA VAL A 13 -0.12 -17.20 -12.16
C VAL A 13 -0.04 -18.36 -13.16
N SER A 14 0.95 -19.23 -13.00
CA SER A 14 1.18 -20.42 -13.86
C SER A 14 1.29 -20.10 -15.35
N ILE A 15 1.98 -18.99 -15.70
CA ILE A 15 2.24 -18.59 -17.08
C ILE A 15 3.70 -18.86 -17.48
N ASN A 16 3.89 -19.18 -18.75
CA ASN A 16 5.22 -19.24 -19.38
C ASN A 16 5.54 -17.91 -20.04
N SER A 17 6.85 -17.55 -20.06
CA SER A 17 7.31 -16.39 -20.80
C SER A 17 8.07 -16.86 -22.06
N PHE A 18 7.80 -16.16 -23.14
CA PHE A 18 8.57 -16.26 -24.37
C PHE A 18 9.36 -14.96 -24.55
N TYR A 19 10.65 -15.08 -24.84
CA TYR A 19 11.53 -13.92 -25.02
C TYR A 19 11.94 -13.81 -26.47
N CYS A 20 11.74 -12.63 -27.04
CA CYS A 20 12.24 -12.30 -28.36
C CYS A 20 13.79 -12.27 -28.38
N ASN A 21 14.41 -12.54 -29.51
CA ASN A 21 15.84 -12.38 -29.68
C ASN A 21 16.25 -10.92 -29.43
N PRO A 22 17.38 -10.67 -28.74
CA PRO A 22 17.87 -9.31 -28.56
C PRO A 22 18.44 -8.74 -29.87
N GLY A 23 18.26 -7.43 -30.08
CA GLY A 23 18.83 -6.72 -31.20
C GLY A 23 17.92 -6.63 -32.44
N ILE A 24 18.52 -6.37 -33.59
CA ILE A 24 17.82 -6.10 -34.85
C ILE A 24 17.01 -7.32 -35.32
N ASP A 25 17.55 -8.53 -35.12
CA ASP A 25 16.93 -9.78 -35.55
C ASP A 25 15.61 -10.08 -34.82
N GLY A 26 15.45 -9.60 -33.59
CA GLY A 26 14.22 -9.73 -32.81
C GLY A 26 13.23 -8.55 -32.93
N ALA A 27 13.58 -7.51 -33.65
CA ALA A 27 12.75 -6.30 -33.77
C ALA A 27 11.40 -6.60 -34.43
N HIS A 28 11.35 -7.54 -35.37
CA HIS A 28 10.12 -7.91 -36.06
C HIS A 28 9.12 -8.71 -35.18
N GLU A 29 9.61 -9.39 -34.15
CA GLU A 29 8.77 -10.18 -33.23
C GLU A 29 7.87 -9.32 -32.34
N LYS A 30 8.23 -8.03 -32.13
CA LYS A 30 7.49 -7.06 -31.31
C LYS A 30 6.64 -6.06 -32.11
N GLY A 31 6.80 -6.02 -33.43
CA GLY A 31 6.21 -4.97 -34.27
C GLY A 31 4.69 -4.83 -34.11
N GLY A 32 3.96 -5.93 -33.88
CA GLY A 32 2.53 -5.93 -33.66
C GLY A 32 2.12 -5.19 -32.38
N VAL A 33 2.81 -5.43 -31.27
CA VAL A 33 2.52 -4.78 -29.97
C VAL A 33 2.83 -3.30 -30.00
N GLU A 34 3.96 -2.91 -30.59
CA GLU A 34 4.34 -1.49 -30.71
C GLU A 34 3.35 -0.73 -31.61
N GLY A 35 2.93 -1.35 -32.71
CA GLY A 35 1.91 -0.82 -33.58
C GLY A 35 0.56 -0.60 -32.85
N GLN A 36 0.13 -1.55 -32.03
CA GLN A 36 -1.10 -1.48 -31.26
C GLN A 36 -1.04 -0.37 -30.18
N ILE A 37 0.06 -0.26 -29.44
CA ILE A 37 0.25 0.83 -28.47
C ILE A 37 0.19 2.19 -29.18
N GLY A 38 0.86 2.33 -30.33
CA GLY A 38 0.83 3.56 -31.12
C GLY A 38 -0.58 3.89 -31.65
N TRP A 39 -1.34 2.87 -32.07
CA TRP A 39 -2.71 3.02 -32.52
C TRP A 39 -3.60 3.49 -31.36
N PHE A 40 -3.57 2.83 -30.19
CA PHE A 40 -4.34 3.21 -29.01
C PHE A 40 -4.07 4.65 -28.59
N ARG A 41 -2.79 5.05 -28.50
CA ARG A 41 -2.43 6.42 -28.15
C ARG A 41 -3.00 7.46 -29.10
N ARG A 42 -2.94 7.22 -30.40
CA ARG A 42 -3.45 8.17 -31.41
C ARG A 42 -4.96 8.28 -31.41
N ASN A 43 -5.67 7.20 -31.14
CA ASN A 43 -7.13 7.18 -31.20
C ASN A 43 -7.83 7.60 -29.91
N HIS A 44 -7.22 7.31 -28.76
CA HIS A 44 -7.86 7.54 -27.44
C HIS A 44 -7.16 8.62 -26.59
N LEU A 45 -5.88 8.88 -26.81
CA LEU A 45 -5.11 9.84 -25.99
C LEU A 45 -4.69 11.09 -26.77
N VAL A 46 -5.31 11.37 -27.92
CA VAL A 46 -5.11 12.60 -28.70
C VAL A 46 -6.46 13.17 -29.12
N PRO A 47 -6.86 14.34 -28.58
CA PRO A 47 -6.18 15.12 -27.54
C PRO A 47 -6.13 14.38 -26.19
N VAL A 48 -5.17 14.75 -25.34
CA VAL A 48 -5.07 14.13 -23.99
C VAL A 48 -6.37 14.37 -23.22
N PRO A 49 -7.05 13.32 -22.73
CA PRO A 49 -8.30 13.45 -22.00
C PRO A 49 -8.10 14.24 -20.70
N LYS A 50 -9.04 15.13 -20.40
CA LYS A 50 -9.08 15.86 -19.13
C LYS A 50 -9.95 15.08 -18.15
N VAL A 51 -9.33 14.60 -17.08
CA VAL A 51 -9.99 13.81 -16.04
C VAL A 51 -9.73 14.41 -14.67
N THR A 52 -10.65 14.19 -13.74
CA THR A 52 -10.55 14.67 -12.35
C THR A 52 -9.90 13.65 -11.42
N SER A 53 -9.84 12.39 -11.83
CA SER A 53 -9.28 11.29 -11.04
C SER A 53 -8.74 10.15 -11.91
N LEU A 54 -7.87 9.33 -11.33
CA LEU A 54 -7.41 8.11 -11.96
C LEU A 54 -8.54 7.08 -12.17
N ALA A 55 -9.52 7.06 -11.27
CA ALA A 55 -10.70 6.20 -11.42
C ALA A 55 -11.52 6.56 -12.67
N GLU A 56 -11.69 7.86 -12.94
CA GLU A 56 -12.36 8.34 -14.15
C GLU A 56 -11.59 7.93 -15.41
N LEU A 57 -10.26 8.07 -15.40
CA LEU A 57 -9.43 7.64 -16.53
C LEU A 57 -9.55 6.13 -16.77
N ASN A 58 -9.51 5.32 -15.71
CA ASN A 58 -9.65 3.87 -15.83
C ASN A 58 -11.03 3.48 -16.43
N ALA A 59 -12.11 4.12 -15.97
CA ALA A 59 -13.43 3.89 -16.54
C ALA A 59 -13.55 4.30 -18.02
N MET A 60 -12.77 5.31 -18.46
CA MET A 60 -12.67 5.65 -19.88
C MET A 60 -11.92 4.56 -20.65
N VAL A 61 -10.81 4.06 -20.12
CA VAL A 61 -10.02 2.99 -20.75
C VAL A 61 -10.85 1.71 -20.89
N GLU A 62 -11.59 1.32 -19.86
CA GLU A 62 -12.50 0.16 -19.91
C GLU A 62 -13.53 0.28 -21.05
N ARG A 63 -14.15 1.43 -21.22
CA ARG A 63 -15.08 1.66 -22.34
C ARG A 63 -14.39 1.56 -23.71
N TRP A 64 -13.18 2.10 -23.85
CA TRP A 64 -12.43 2.01 -25.10
C TRP A 64 -12.02 0.58 -25.43
N ASP A 65 -11.70 -0.23 -24.42
CA ASP A 65 -11.40 -1.64 -24.60
C ASP A 65 -12.65 -2.41 -25.05
N GLU A 66 -13.84 -2.13 -24.48
CA GLU A 66 -15.13 -2.69 -24.91
C GLU A 66 -15.49 -2.27 -26.36
N GLU A 67 -15.23 -1.01 -26.74
CA GLU A 67 -15.42 -0.54 -28.12
C GLU A 67 -14.48 -1.25 -29.10
N ASP A 68 -13.23 -1.49 -28.68
CA ASP A 68 -12.22 -2.19 -29.48
C ASP A 68 -12.58 -3.66 -29.75
N ASP A 69 -13.35 -4.30 -28.87
CA ASP A 69 -13.82 -5.68 -29.07
C ASP A 69 -14.66 -5.83 -30.35
N ALA A 70 -15.35 -4.79 -30.77
CA ALA A 70 -16.12 -4.76 -32.02
C ALA A 70 -15.24 -4.57 -33.27
N ARG A 71 -13.97 -4.23 -33.10
CA ARG A 71 -13.03 -3.94 -34.17
C ARG A 71 -12.49 -5.23 -34.83
N ARG A 72 -12.25 -5.17 -36.13
CA ARG A 72 -11.53 -6.21 -36.88
C ARG A 72 -10.11 -5.80 -37.17
N ILE A 73 -9.17 -6.72 -36.96
CA ILE A 73 -7.75 -6.51 -37.29
C ILE A 73 -7.53 -6.87 -38.75
N MET A 74 -7.17 -5.87 -39.58
CA MET A 74 -6.97 -6.05 -41.03
C MET A 74 -8.19 -6.72 -41.70
N GLN A 75 -7.93 -7.80 -42.46
CA GLN A 75 -8.96 -8.55 -43.20
C GLN A 75 -9.48 -9.80 -42.45
N ARG A 76 -9.30 -9.84 -41.14
CA ARG A 76 -9.78 -10.99 -40.35
C ARG A 76 -11.31 -11.05 -40.38
N ALA A 77 -11.86 -12.28 -40.52
CA ALA A 77 -13.30 -12.50 -40.56
C ALA A 77 -14.01 -12.19 -39.24
N LEU A 78 -13.34 -12.44 -38.13
CA LEU A 78 -13.84 -12.26 -36.78
C LEU A 78 -13.35 -10.94 -36.16
N THR A 79 -14.16 -10.35 -35.29
CA THR A 79 -13.78 -9.20 -34.43
C THR A 79 -12.83 -9.67 -33.34
N ILE A 80 -12.24 -8.70 -32.60
CA ILE A 80 -11.36 -9.00 -31.44
C ILE A 80 -12.15 -9.77 -30.38
N GLY A 81 -13.36 -9.31 -30.03
CA GLY A 81 -14.21 -9.96 -29.03
C GLY A 81 -14.64 -11.37 -29.45
N GLU A 82 -14.99 -11.58 -30.75
CA GLU A 82 -15.32 -12.92 -31.27
C GLU A 82 -14.12 -13.88 -31.20
N MET A 83 -12.91 -13.40 -31.51
CA MET A 83 -11.69 -14.20 -31.35
C MET A 83 -11.40 -14.53 -29.89
N PHE A 84 -11.57 -13.55 -29.00
CA PHE A 84 -11.36 -13.74 -27.57
C PHE A 84 -12.40 -14.71 -26.98
N ALA A 85 -13.65 -14.68 -27.42
CA ALA A 85 -14.69 -15.61 -27.01
C ALA A 85 -14.33 -17.09 -27.31
N VAL A 86 -13.58 -17.34 -28.39
CA VAL A 86 -13.06 -18.67 -28.72
C VAL A 86 -11.87 -19.05 -27.82
N GLU A 87 -11.03 -18.10 -27.48
CA GLU A 87 -9.82 -18.33 -26.67
C GLU A 87 -10.14 -18.44 -25.18
N ARG A 88 -11.09 -17.65 -24.68
CA ARG A 88 -11.41 -17.54 -23.24
C ARG A 88 -11.61 -18.88 -22.51
N PRO A 89 -12.29 -19.89 -23.06
CA PRO A 89 -12.43 -21.20 -22.40
C PRO A 89 -11.13 -21.98 -22.23
N LEU A 90 -10.07 -21.59 -22.98
CA LEU A 90 -8.74 -22.24 -22.94
C LEU A 90 -7.81 -21.59 -21.90
N LEU A 91 -8.19 -20.42 -21.37
CA LEU A 91 -7.39 -19.71 -20.38
C LEU A 91 -7.48 -20.41 -19.01
N VAL A 92 -6.34 -20.50 -18.35
CA VAL A 92 -6.26 -21.03 -16.99
C VAL A 92 -6.86 -20.00 -16.02
N PRO A 93 -7.71 -20.40 -15.06
CA PRO A 93 -8.23 -19.49 -14.05
C PRO A 93 -7.10 -18.84 -13.25
N LEU A 94 -7.27 -17.56 -12.88
CA LEU A 94 -6.34 -16.88 -11.99
C LEU A 94 -6.36 -17.54 -10.59
N PRO A 95 -5.23 -17.54 -9.86
CA PRO A 95 -5.20 -17.99 -8.48
C PRO A 95 -6.19 -17.23 -7.59
N GLU A 96 -6.73 -17.91 -6.56
CA GLU A 96 -7.64 -17.26 -5.60
C GLU A 96 -6.94 -16.19 -4.76
N GLU A 97 -5.64 -16.33 -4.52
CA GLU A 97 -4.82 -15.40 -3.78
C GLU A 97 -4.15 -14.40 -4.72
N ASP A 98 -4.23 -13.11 -4.37
CA ASP A 98 -3.56 -12.06 -5.12
C ASP A 98 -2.03 -12.17 -5.00
N PHE A 99 -1.33 -11.91 -6.10
CA PHE A 99 0.13 -11.81 -6.07
C PHE A 99 0.57 -10.60 -5.24
N GLU A 100 1.50 -10.83 -4.28
CA GLU A 100 2.06 -9.75 -3.48
C GLU A 100 2.88 -8.78 -4.34
N THR A 101 2.32 -7.63 -4.63
CA THR A 101 2.93 -6.59 -5.49
C THR A 101 3.87 -5.66 -4.73
N GLY A 102 3.88 -5.67 -3.39
CA GLY A 102 4.73 -4.84 -2.53
C GLY A 102 6.22 -5.17 -2.68
N LEU A 103 7.07 -4.16 -2.63
CA LEU A 103 8.52 -4.35 -2.56
C LEU A 103 8.91 -4.81 -1.16
N VAL A 104 9.37 -6.05 -1.04
CA VAL A 104 9.77 -6.63 0.24
C VAL A 104 11.21 -6.27 0.56
N SER A 105 11.47 -5.87 1.80
CA SER A 105 12.80 -5.63 2.35
C SER A 105 12.87 -6.03 3.82
N SER A 106 14.07 -6.40 4.28
CA SER A 106 14.36 -6.66 5.70
C SER A 106 15.16 -5.49 6.26
N LEU A 107 14.62 -4.78 7.22
CA LEU A 107 15.21 -3.58 7.77
C LEU A 107 15.38 -3.68 9.29
N ARG A 108 16.47 -3.12 9.82
CA ARG A 108 16.68 -3.02 11.26
C ARG A 108 15.99 -1.76 11.79
N VAL A 109 15.21 -1.92 12.84
CA VAL A 109 14.57 -0.80 13.55
C VAL A 109 15.65 0.00 14.27
N ASN A 110 15.70 1.31 14.01
CA ASN A 110 16.67 2.21 14.61
C ASN A 110 16.32 2.56 16.08
N ARG A 111 17.23 3.30 16.74
CA ARG A 111 17.06 3.73 18.15
C ARG A 111 15.87 4.69 18.37
N TYR A 112 15.34 5.27 17.30
CA TYR A 112 14.18 6.15 17.35
C TYR A 112 12.86 5.40 17.08
N SER A 113 12.91 4.06 17.10
CA SER A 113 11.75 3.21 16.81
C SER A 113 11.17 3.42 15.40
N GLN A 114 12.05 3.49 14.41
CA GLN A 114 11.69 3.78 13.02
C GLN A 114 12.41 2.83 12.07
N VAL A 115 11.77 2.57 10.92
CA VAL A 115 12.40 1.99 9.74
C VAL A 115 12.54 3.08 8.66
N SER A 116 13.65 3.03 7.91
CA SER A 116 13.93 3.97 6.83
C SER A 116 13.68 3.32 5.48
N VAL A 117 12.73 3.86 4.70
CA VAL A 117 12.37 3.37 3.38
C VAL A 117 12.37 4.52 2.38
N ARG A 118 13.20 4.42 1.33
CA ARG A 118 13.32 5.45 0.29
C ARG A 118 13.47 6.87 0.86
N THR A 119 14.40 7.06 1.81
CA THR A 119 14.69 8.33 2.51
C THR A 119 13.61 8.80 3.49
N ASN A 120 12.50 8.11 3.62
CA ASN A 120 11.44 8.42 4.57
C ASN A 120 11.50 7.53 5.81
N HIS A 121 11.03 8.03 6.94
CA HIS A 121 11.03 7.34 8.22
C HIS A 121 9.60 6.98 8.65
N TYR A 122 9.41 5.73 9.08
CA TYR A 122 8.12 5.22 9.53
C TYR A 122 8.26 4.59 10.91
N SER A 123 7.42 5.00 11.84
CA SER A 123 7.51 4.48 13.21
C SER A 123 7.00 3.05 13.31
N VAL A 124 7.57 2.30 14.23
CA VAL A 124 7.12 0.98 14.66
C VAL A 124 7.10 0.91 16.18
N PRO A 125 6.43 -0.03 16.82
CA PRO A 125 6.42 -0.15 18.29
C PRO A 125 7.82 -0.20 18.90
N VAL A 126 8.05 0.57 19.97
CA VAL A 126 9.38 0.72 20.63
C VAL A 126 10.01 -0.61 21.06
N ARG A 127 9.20 -1.64 21.35
CA ARG A 127 9.69 -2.98 21.69
C ARG A 127 10.49 -3.65 20.56
N LEU A 128 10.41 -3.12 19.34
CA LEU A 128 11.10 -3.66 18.16
C LEU A 128 12.45 -2.99 17.89
N ILE A 129 12.85 -2.01 18.69
CA ILE A 129 14.17 -1.33 18.52
C ILE A 129 15.29 -2.38 18.48
N GLY A 130 16.15 -2.26 17.45
CA GLY A 130 17.26 -3.17 17.21
C GLY A 130 16.91 -4.48 16.50
N ARG A 131 15.62 -4.82 16.34
CA ARG A 131 15.19 -6.04 15.65
C ARG A 131 15.18 -5.84 14.14
N LEU A 132 15.33 -6.93 13.39
CA LEU A 132 15.05 -6.99 11.97
C LEU A 132 13.56 -7.23 11.80
N VAL A 133 12.94 -6.41 10.94
CA VAL A 133 11.52 -6.51 10.58
C VAL A 133 11.39 -6.60 9.07
N ARG A 134 10.39 -7.34 8.60
CA ARG A 134 10.03 -7.39 7.19
C ARG A 134 9.14 -6.19 6.86
N VAL A 135 9.53 -5.45 5.85
CA VAL A 135 8.79 -4.27 5.36
C VAL A 135 8.33 -4.53 3.94
N VAL A 136 7.06 -4.30 3.69
CA VAL A 136 6.45 -4.41 2.36
C VAL A 136 5.99 -3.02 1.94
N LEU A 137 6.59 -2.49 0.89
CA LEU A 137 6.26 -1.18 0.32
C LEU A 137 5.33 -1.35 -0.89
N HIS A 138 4.09 -0.97 -0.73
CA HIS A 138 3.08 -0.93 -1.79
C HIS A 138 3.04 0.44 -2.51
N ALA A 139 2.14 0.58 -3.47
CA ALA A 139 1.96 1.84 -4.20
C ALA A 139 1.50 2.99 -3.28
N SER A 140 0.54 2.73 -2.37
CA SER A 140 -0.09 3.72 -1.49
C SER A 140 0.26 3.56 -0.02
N GLU A 141 0.79 2.42 0.40
CA GLU A 141 1.04 2.12 1.81
C GLU A 141 2.36 1.37 2.05
N LEU A 142 2.77 1.35 3.29
CA LEU A 142 3.90 0.58 3.81
C LEU A 142 3.42 -0.25 5.00
N VAL A 143 3.69 -1.55 4.95
CA VAL A 143 3.31 -2.48 6.02
C VAL A 143 4.57 -3.10 6.62
N VAL A 144 4.62 -3.16 7.95
CA VAL A 144 5.77 -3.73 8.69
C VAL A 144 5.32 -4.96 9.45
N TYR A 145 6.10 -6.02 9.33
CA TYR A 145 5.85 -7.31 9.98
C TYR A 145 7.01 -7.70 10.90
N ASP A 146 6.68 -8.15 12.11
CA ASP A 146 7.59 -8.88 13.00
C ASP A 146 7.27 -10.38 12.85
N ALA A 147 8.15 -11.11 12.18
CA ALA A 147 7.88 -12.45 11.66
C ALA A 147 6.64 -12.43 10.73
N HIS A 148 5.54 -13.07 11.13
CA HIS A 148 4.28 -13.12 10.36
C HIS A 148 3.22 -12.11 10.83
N LYS A 149 3.47 -11.41 11.95
CA LYS A 149 2.50 -10.49 12.55
C LYS A 149 2.70 -9.09 12.00
N GLU A 150 1.64 -8.49 11.45
CA GLU A 150 1.62 -7.06 11.15
C GLU A 150 1.75 -6.26 12.45
N VAL A 151 2.71 -5.33 12.49
CA VAL A 151 3.04 -4.51 13.66
C VAL A 151 2.87 -3.02 13.41
N ALA A 152 2.88 -2.60 12.15
CA ALA A 152 2.61 -1.22 11.76
C ALA A 152 2.15 -1.16 10.31
N ARG A 153 1.24 -0.23 10.02
CA ARG A 153 0.78 0.13 8.68
C ARG A 153 0.76 1.65 8.56
N HIS A 154 1.33 2.15 7.49
CA HIS A 154 1.43 3.59 7.22
C HIS A 154 1.03 3.89 5.80
N GLU A 155 0.40 5.03 5.60
CA GLU A 155 0.30 5.63 4.28
C GLU A 155 1.70 5.96 3.76
N ARG A 156 1.98 5.61 2.51
CA ARG A 156 3.28 5.86 1.89
C ARG A 156 3.51 7.35 1.68
N LEU A 157 4.67 7.83 2.12
CA LEU A 157 5.14 9.17 1.79
C LEU A 157 5.78 9.17 0.40
N ILE A 158 5.28 10.02 -0.49
CA ILE A 158 5.79 10.18 -1.86
C ILE A 158 6.97 11.15 -1.86
N ALA A 159 6.87 12.24 -1.09
CA ALA A 159 7.96 13.20 -0.90
C ALA A 159 9.13 12.56 -0.15
N LYS A 160 10.36 13.04 -0.42
CA LYS A 160 11.59 12.57 0.23
C LYS A 160 11.82 13.26 1.56
N GLY A 161 12.48 12.56 2.51
CA GLY A 161 12.93 13.12 3.78
C GLY A 161 11.83 13.33 4.82
N GLY A 162 10.64 12.80 4.60
CA GLY A 162 9.52 12.90 5.52
C GLY A 162 9.54 11.83 6.62
N SER A 163 8.67 12.03 7.62
CA SER A 163 8.42 11.03 8.65
C SER A 163 6.93 10.84 8.92
N ARG A 164 6.51 9.58 9.09
CA ARG A 164 5.16 9.21 9.49
C ARG A 164 5.26 8.49 10.84
N LEU A 165 4.85 9.20 11.90
CA LEU A 165 4.99 8.75 13.28
C LEU A 165 3.62 8.50 13.89
N VAL A 166 3.45 7.35 14.53
CA VAL A 166 2.22 6.98 15.24
C VAL A 166 2.51 7.07 16.73
N LEU A 167 1.76 7.91 17.46
CA LEU A 167 1.95 8.14 18.89
C LEU A 167 1.90 6.83 19.71
N ASP A 168 1.00 5.95 19.33
CA ASP A 168 0.81 4.65 19.99
C ASP A 168 2.07 3.78 20.00
N HIS A 169 2.95 3.91 19.02
CA HIS A 169 4.21 3.18 18.96
C HIS A 169 5.21 3.56 20.05
N TYR A 170 5.06 4.73 20.68
CA TYR A 170 5.98 5.31 21.65
C TYR A 170 5.46 5.26 23.11
N LEU A 171 4.20 4.90 23.34
CA LEU A 171 3.56 5.02 24.64
C LEU A 171 4.32 4.29 25.75
N GLU A 172 4.84 3.08 25.51
CA GLU A 172 5.61 2.33 26.52
C GLU A 172 6.92 3.02 26.90
N ALA A 173 7.55 3.73 25.98
CA ALA A 173 8.75 4.52 26.30
C ALA A 173 8.37 5.81 27.06
N LEU A 174 7.26 6.42 26.69
CA LEU A 174 6.76 7.65 27.30
C LEU A 174 6.31 7.45 28.75
N VAL A 175 5.83 6.26 29.14
CA VAL A 175 5.58 5.92 30.56
C VAL A 175 6.82 6.17 31.41
N ARG A 176 8.01 5.84 30.89
CA ARG A 176 9.30 6.03 31.61
C ARG A 176 9.80 7.47 31.57
N LYS A 177 9.39 8.25 30.57
CA LYS A 177 9.80 9.65 30.35
C LYS A 177 8.58 10.50 29.97
N PRO A 178 7.62 10.73 30.89
CA PRO A 178 6.39 11.42 30.57
C PRO A 178 6.64 12.86 30.07
N GLY A 179 7.64 13.56 30.60
CA GLY A 179 8.01 14.91 30.18
C GLY A 179 8.43 15.04 28.71
N ALA A 180 8.65 13.93 27.98
CA ALA A 180 8.93 13.96 26.55
C ALA A 180 7.67 14.01 25.67
N LEU A 181 6.48 13.77 26.24
CA LEU A 181 5.22 13.76 25.49
C LEU A 181 4.84 15.13 24.92
N PRO A 182 4.93 16.26 25.68
CA PRO A 182 4.50 17.57 25.18
C PRO A 182 5.22 18.03 23.91
N GLY A 183 6.51 17.68 23.75
CA GLY A 183 7.33 18.04 22.58
C GLY A 183 7.48 16.93 21.54
N ALA A 184 6.65 15.89 21.61
CA ALA A 184 6.81 14.75 20.71
C ALA A 184 6.17 15.03 19.34
N THR A 185 6.93 14.97 18.26
CA THR A 185 6.43 15.08 16.88
C THR A 185 5.31 14.08 16.58
N ALA A 186 5.34 12.90 17.21
CA ALA A 186 4.28 11.90 17.08
C ALA A 186 2.94 12.39 17.66
N LEU A 187 2.97 13.21 18.72
CA LEU A 187 1.79 13.85 19.28
C LEU A 187 1.24 14.90 18.31
N ASP A 188 2.10 15.73 17.72
CA ASP A 188 1.68 16.76 16.75
C ASP A 188 1.04 16.10 15.52
N GLN A 189 1.61 15.01 15.04
CA GLN A 189 1.02 14.24 13.94
C GLN A 189 -0.30 13.59 14.34
N ALA A 190 -0.44 13.11 15.57
CA ALA A 190 -1.69 12.56 16.08
C ALA A 190 -2.81 13.63 16.19
N ARG A 191 -2.46 14.85 16.62
CA ARG A 191 -3.37 16.00 16.63
C ARG A 191 -3.80 16.38 15.21
N SER A 192 -2.86 16.54 14.31
CA SER A 192 -3.13 16.88 12.89
C SER A 192 -4.01 15.83 12.19
N ALA A 193 -3.88 14.58 12.57
CA ALA A 193 -4.69 13.47 12.06
C ALA A 193 -6.04 13.27 12.78
N GLY A 194 -6.38 14.14 13.74
CA GLY A 194 -7.62 14.05 14.54
C GLY A 194 -7.68 12.84 15.49
N LYS A 195 -6.56 12.12 15.67
CA LYS A 195 -6.47 10.96 16.59
C LYS A 195 -6.26 11.38 18.03
N PHE A 196 -5.70 12.55 18.25
CA PHE A 196 -5.58 13.19 19.55
C PHE A 196 -6.42 14.47 19.50
N THR A 197 -7.58 14.44 20.15
CA THR A 197 -8.63 15.47 20.03
C THR A 197 -8.55 16.49 21.17
N PRO A 198 -9.23 17.64 21.08
CA PRO A 198 -9.32 18.61 22.17
C PRO A 198 -9.83 18.01 23.50
N VAL A 199 -10.61 16.93 23.45
CA VAL A 199 -11.06 16.22 24.65
C VAL A 199 -9.87 15.59 25.38
N HIS A 200 -8.93 15.01 24.64
CA HIS A 200 -7.69 14.46 25.23
C HIS A 200 -6.84 15.56 25.84
N ASP A 201 -6.72 16.73 25.18
CA ASP A 201 -5.97 17.88 25.72
C ASP A 201 -6.62 18.42 26.99
N ALA A 202 -7.94 18.60 27.03
CA ALA A 202 -8.67 19.07 28.21
C ALA A 202 -8.53 18.10 29.39
N TRP A 203 -8.66 16.80 29.13
CA TRP A 203 -8.47 15.78 30.16
C TRP A 203 -7.02 15.79 30.70
N TRP A 204 -6.03 15.89 29.80
CA TRP A 204 -4.62 15.96 30.16
C TRP A 204 -4.34 17.19 31.06
N GLN A 205 -4.84 18.35 30.67
CA GLN A 205 -4.67 19.57 31.45
C GLN A 205 -5.31 19.45 32.84
N ALA A 206 -6.51 18.90 32.95
CA ALA A 206 -7.16 18.66 34.24
C ALA A 206 -6.35 17.68 35.11
N ALA A 207 -5.79 16.61 34.53
CA ALA A 207 -4.95 15.67 35.24
C ALA A 207 -3.64 16.31 35.72
N CYS A 208 -2.99 17.15 34.90
CA CYS A 208 -1.81 17.90 35.30
C CYS A 208 -2.11 18.93 36.44
N THR A 209 -3.23 19.59 36.38
CA THR A 209 -3.65 20.51 37.44
C THR A 209 -3.86 19.79 38.76
N ALA A 210 -4.44 18.58 38.75
CA ALA A 210 -4.74 17.81 39.95
C ALA A 210 -3.51 17.09 40.55
N HIS A 211 -2.58 16.61 39.69
CA HIS A 211 -1.52 15.69 40.11
C HIS A 211 -0.11 16.17 39.77
N GLY A 212 0.04 17.36 39.16
CA GLY A 212 1.29 17.88 38.63
C GLY A 212 1.60 17.31 37.25
N ASP A 213 2.49 17.98 36.51
CA ASP A 213 2.76 17.70 35.10
C ASP A 213 3.22 16.27 34.80
N ALA A 214 4.10 15.74 35.64
CA ALA A 214 4.67 14.41 35.44
C ALA A 214 3.63 13.31 35.67
N GLU A 215 2.89 13.37 36.76
CA GLU A 215 1.89 12.35 37.10
C GLU A 215 0.63 12.49 36.24
N GLY A 216 0.17 13.71 35.96
CA GLY A 216 -0.94 13.95 35.03
C GLY A 216 -0.63 13.43 33.61
N THR A 217 0.61 13.61 33.15
CA THR A 217 1.06 13.05 31.87
C THR A 217 1.16 11.52 31.90
N ARG A 218 1.62 10.92 33.00
CA ARG A 218 1.60 9.44 33.15
C ARG A 218 0.18 8.90 33.13
N ALA A 219 -0.76 9.58 33.82
CA ALA A 219 -2.16 9.18 33.81
C ALA A 219 -2.74 9.20 32.38
N LEU A 220 -2.47 10.25 31.59
CA LEU A 220 -2.86 10.29 30.18
C LEU A 220 -2.30 9.10 29.39
N ILE A 221 -0.98 8.84 29.50
CA ILE A 221 -0.34 7.73 28.78
C ILE A 221 -0.99 6.39 29.17
N ALA A 222 -1.31 6.20 30.46
CA ALA A 222 -2.00 5.01 30.93
C ALA A 222 -3.39 4.85 30.29
N VAL A 223 -4.16 5.93 30.17
CA VAL A 223 -5.46 5.94 29.49
C VAL A 223 -5.31 5.58 28.01
N LEU A 224 -4.34 6.15 27.30
CA LEU A 224 -4.08 5.82 25.89
C LEU A 224 -3.68 4.35 25.71
N LEU A 225 -2.89 3.79 26.62
CA LEU A 225 -2.53 2.37 26.62
C LEU A 225 -3.73 1.46 26.87
N LEU A 226 -4.66 1.85 27.75
CA LEU A 226 -5.92 1.12 27.98
C LEU A 226 -6.81 1.16 26.75
N GLN A 227 -6.95 2.33 26.15
CA GLN A 227 -7.71 2.51 24.92
C GLN A 227 -7.19 1.59 23.80
N ARG A 228 -5.87 1.50 23.60
CA ARG A 228 -5.25 0.58 22.65
C ARG A 228 -5.65 -0.88 22.89
N LYS A 229 -5.67 -1.34 24.15
CA LYS A 229 -6.06 -2.71 24.49
C LYS A 229 -7.52 -2.98 24.10
N ILE A 230 -8.43 -2.07 24.42
CA ILE A 230 -9.86 -2.20 24.12
C ILE A 230 -10.07 -2.29 22.59
N TRP A 231 -9.44 -1.40 21.81
CA TRP A 231 -9.56 -1.38 20.35
C TRP A 231 -8.93 -2.61 19.69
N SER A 232 -7.80 -3.09 20.18
CA SER A 232 -7.18 -4.32 19.65
C SER A 232 -8.04 -5.56 19.90
N THR A 233 -8.78 -5.60 21.01
CA THR A 233 -9.70 -6.68 21.33
C THR A 233 -10.97 -6.62 20.47
N SER A 234 -11.50 -5.42 20.19
CA SER A 234 -12.68 -5.26 19.32
C SER A 234 -12.39 -5.53 17.85
N MET A 235 -11.20 -5.23 17.34
CA MET A 235 -10.80 -5.53 15.95
C MET A 235 -10.52 -7.00 15.70
N SER A 236 -10.13 -7.77 16.70
CA SER A 236 -9.98 -9.23 16.54
C SER A 236 -11.32 -9.94 16.27
N TRP A 237 -12.44 -9.29 16.55
CA TRP A 237 -13.81 -9.80 16.29
C TRP A 237 -14.34 -9.44 14.91
N GLN A 238 -13.73 -8.49 14.18
CA GLN A 238 -14.14 -8.07 12.82
C GLN A 238 -13.22 -8.57 11.71
N GLY A 239 -12.44 -9.61 11.95
CA GLY A 239 -11.48 -10.23 11.01
C GLY A 239 -12.08 -11.02 9.84
N SER A 240 -13.32 -10.73 9.42
CA SER A 240 -13.87 -11.25 8.17
C SER A 240 -14.30 -10.08 7.30
N ARG A 241 -13.39 -9.57 6.47
CA ARG A 241 -13.79 -8.69 5.36
C ARG A 241 -14.78 -9.45 4.48
N PRO A 242 -15.94 -8.89 4.13
CA PRO A 242 -16.75 -9.44 3.07
C PRO A 242 -15.91 -9.40 1.79
N ARG A 243 -15.71 -10.57 1.17
CA ARG A 243 -15.11 -10.69 -0.16
C ARG A 243 -16.01 -9.90 -1.12
N CYS A 244 -15.48 -8.90 -1.81
CA CYS A 244 -16.10 -8.41 -3.02
C CYS A 244 -16.09 -9.59 -3.99
N GLY A 245 -17.25 -10.21 -4.18
CA GLY A 245 -17.47 -11.18 -5.24
C GLY A 245 -17.33 -10.48 -6.60
N PRO A 246 -16.91 -11.21 -7.65
CA PRO A 246 -16.84 -10.65 -8.97
C PRO A 246 -18.24 -10.21 -9.40
N ALA A 247 -18.36 -8.97 -9.86
CA ALA A 247 -19.52 -8.51 -10.59
C ALA A 247 -19.68 -9.43 -11.83
N ARG A 248 -20.88 -9.94 -12.01
CA ARG A 248 -21.25 -10.79 -13.15
C ARG A 248 -21.23 -9.99 -14.44
#